data_e9b81d2513ab46da01e5fd65ebeb7bc0
#
_entry.id   e9b81d2513ab46da01e5fd65ebeb7bc0
#
_cell.length_a   1.000
_cell.length_b   1.000
_cell.length_c   1.000
_cell.angle_alpha   90.00
_cell.angle_beta   90.00
_cell.angle_gamma   90.00
#
_symmetry.space_group_name_H-M   'P 1'
#
loop_
_entity.id
_entity.type
_entity.pdbx_description
1 polymer ?
#
loop_
_entity_poly.entity_id
_entity_poly.type
_entity_poly.pdbx_seq_one_letter_code
_entity_poly.pdbx_strand_id
1 'polypeptide(L)' 'MKISELKEFVDKTVTLRMTDGEVAKVRVCWFSEEYHDIIVDVFESTRSQPYNPDSSYTFAAADIISAEVSS' A
#
# COMPACT_ATOMS: atom_id res chain seq x y z
N MET A 1 -7.92 5.38 4.09
CA MET A 1 -8.83 4.22 4.14
C MET A 1 -8.79 3.57 5.52
N LYS A 2 -9.82 2.81 5.83
CA LYS A 2 -9.86 2.04 7.07
C LYS A 2 -9.09 0.73 6.89
N ILE A 3 -8.46 0.24 7.96
CA ILE A 3 -7.76 -1.04 7.90
C ILE A 3 -8.72 -2.20 7.59
N SER A 4 -9.97 -2.10 8.01
CA SER A 4 -11.00 -3.10 7.69
C SER A 4 -11.28 -3.22 6.19
N GLU A 5 -11.02 -2.15 5.42
CA GLU A 5 -11.11 -2.16 3.97
C GLU A 5 -9.83 -2.72 3.35
N LEU A 6 -8.67 -2.31 3.88
CA LEU A 6 -7.37 -2.68 3.32
C LEU A 6 -7.05 -4.17 3.49
N LYS A 7 -7.49 -4.79 4.57
CA LYS A 7 -7.24 -6.21 4.81
C LYS A 7 -7.83 -7.12 3.73
N GLU A 8 -8.84 -6.64 2.98
CA GLU A 8 -9.43 -7.39 1.86
C GLU A 8 -8.45 -7.57 0.70
N PHE A 9 -7.37 -6.79 0.67
CA PHE A 9 -6.41 -6.80 -0.42
C PHE A 9 -5.16 -7.63 -0.14
N VAL A 10 -5.09 -8.34 0.97
CA VAL A 10 -3.95 -9.21 1.29
C VAL A 10 -3.73 -10.21 0.16
N ASP A 11 -2.47 -10.36 -0.24
CA ASP A 11 -2.00 -11.20 -1.36
C ASP A 11 -2.42 -10.68 -2.74
N LYS A 12 -2.99 -9.49 -2.82
CA LYS A 12 -3.38 -8.88 -4.09
C LYS A 12 -2.44 -7.76 -4.47
N THR A 13 -2.30 -7.55 -5.78
CA THR A 13 -1.60 -6.38 -6.32
C THR A 13 -2.63 -5.28 -6.50
N VAL A 14 -2.34 -4.12 -5.94
CA VAL A 14 -3.25 -2.97 -5.97
C VAL A 14 -2.52 -1.70 -6.32
N THR A 15 -3.27 -0.74 -6.86
CA THR A 15 -2.78 0.63 -7.04
C THR A 15 -3.32 1.46 -5.87
N LEU A 16 -2.41 2.04 -5.10
CA LEU A 16 -2.74 2.89 -3.96
C LEU A 16 -2.59 4.35 -4.35
N ARG A 17 -3.56 5.17 -3.94
CA ARG A 17 -3.45 6.63 -4.00
C ARG A 17 -3.28 7.13 -2.59
N MET A 18 -2.23 7.93 -2.39
CA MET A 18 -1.85 8.42 -1.07
C MET A 18 -2.26 9.87 -0.89
N THR A 19 -2.40 10.28 0.38
CA THR A 19 -2.81 11.65 0.73
C THR A 19 -1.84 12.73 0.27
N ASP A 20 -0.57 12.38 0.08
CA ASP A 20 0.47 13.30 -0.41
C ASP A 20 0.53 13.38 -1.95
N GLY A 21 -0.35 12.68 -2.65
CA GLY A 21 -0.38 12.65 -4.10
C GLY A 21 0.39 11.48 -4.72
N GLU A 22 1.09 10.69 -3.94
CA GLU A 22 1.78 9.51 -4.45
C GLU A 22 0.78 8.49 -5.00
N VAL A 23 1.13 7.86 -6.12
CA VAL A 23 0.42 6.71 -6.68
C VAL A 23 1.41 5.57 -6.74
N ALA A 24 1.10 4.46 -6.11
CA ALA A 24 2.01 3.32 -6.00
C ALA A 24 1.30 2.02 -6.36
N LYS A 25 1.97 1.19 -7.14
CA LYS A 25 1.52 -0.16 -7.43
C LYS A 25 2.26 -1.10 -6.49
N VAL A 26 1.51 -1.81 -5.66
CA VAL A 26 2.08 -2.61 -4.58
C VAL A 26 1.37 -3.96 -4.49
N ARG A 27 2.06 -4.93 -3.90
CA ARG A 27 1.43 -6.15 -3.42
C ARG A 27 1.28 -6.04 -1.91
N VAL A 28 0.06 -6.23 -1.42
CA VAL A 28 -0.22 -6.20 0.02
C VAL A 28 0.16 -7.55 0.62
N CYS A 29 1.20 -7.56 1.43
CA CYS A 29 1.70 -8.79 2.05
C CYS A 29 0.93 -9.16 3.31
N TRP A 30 0.65 -8.16 4.14
CA TRP A 30 -0.06 -8.35 5.40
C TRP A 30 -0.61 -7.01 5.91
N PHE A 31 -1.29 -7.04 7.05
CA PHE A 31 -1.85 -5.86 7.68
C PHE A 31 -1.71 -5.96 9.22
N SER A 32 -1.79 -4.82 9.88
CA SER A 32 -1.83 -4.74 11.34
C SER A 32 -3.07 -3.97 11.77
N GLU A 33 -3.96 -4.62 12.49
CA GLU A 33 -5.14 -3.95 13.06
C GLU A 33 -4.75 -3.08 14.26
N GLU A 34 -3.68 -3.46 14.96
CA GLU A 34 -3.20 -2.70 16.12
C GLU A 34 -2.64 -1.34 15.71
N TYR A 35 -1.84 -1.31 14.65
CA TYR A 35 -1.19 -0.08 14.18
C TYR A 35 -1.90 0.58 13.02
N HIS A 36 -2.96 -0.03 12.50
CA HIS A 36 -3.72 0.47 11.35
C HIS A 36 -2.84 0.72 10.14
N ASP A 37 -1.99 -0.25 9.81
CA ASP A 37 -1.10 -0.15 8.66
C ASP A 37 -1.07 -1.44 7.86
N ILE A 38 -0.45 -1.37 6.67
CA ILE A 38 -0.25 -2.53 5.80
C ILE A 38 1.23 -2.66 5.46
N ILE A 39 1.65 -3.89 5.24
CA ILE A 39 3.00 -4.22 4.82
C ILE A 39 2.93 -4.56 3.34
N VAL A 40 3.75 -3.91 2.52
CA VAL A 40 3.68 -4.01 1.07
C VAL A 40 5.05 -4.20 0.44
N ASP A 41 5.04 -4.85 -0.74
CA ASP A 41 6.16 -4.81 -1.68
C ASP A 41 5.77 -3.79 -2.76
N VAL A 42 6.65 -2.83 -3.05
CA VAL A 42 6.37 -1.76 -3.99
C VAL A 42 6.98 -2.09 -5.35
N PHE A 43 6.15 -2.17 -6.39
CA PHE A 43 6.61 -2.42 -7.75
C PHE A 43 6.87 -1.14 -8.52
N GLU A 44 5.98 -0.16 -8.38
CA GLU A 44 6.07 1.13 -9.06
C GLU A 44 5.55 2.22 -8.14
N SER A 45 6.11 3.41 -8.26
CA SER A 45 5.65 4.56 -7.50
C SER A 45 5.99 5.85 -8.25
N THR A 46 5.18 6.87 -8.04
CA THR A 46 5.43 8.22 -8.58
C THR A 46 6.44 9.01 -7.75
N ARG A 47 6.95 8.45 -6.64
CA ARG A 47 7.96 9.13 -5.83
C ARG A 47 9.25 9.31 -6.62
N SER A 48 9.92 10.46 -6.35
CA SER A 48 11.20 10.76 -6.99
C SER A 48 12.33 9.84 -6.52
N GLN A 49 12.25 9.34 -5.29
CA GLN A 49 13.19 8.33 -4.78
C GLN A 49 12.53 6.96 -4.87
N PRO A 50 13.11 6.05 -5.67
CA PRO A 50 12.50 4.73 -5.84
C PRO A 50 12.61 3.91 -4.55
N TYR A 51 11.63 3.04 -4.36
CA TYR A 51 11.66 2.06 -3.29
C TYR A 51 12.64 0.93 -3.64
N ASN A 52 13.26 0.36 -2.61
CA ASN A 52 14.10 -0.81 -2.80
C ASN A 52 13.21 -2.03 -3.08
N PRO A 53 13.38 -2.71 -4.25
CA PRO A 53 12.53 -3.86 -4.59
C PRO A 53 12.75 -5.08 -3.69
N ASP A 54 13.87 -5.12 -2.96
CA ASP A 54 14.20 -6.23 -2.06
C ASP A 54 13.70 -6.00 -0.63
N SER A 55 13.05 -4.85 -0.38
CA SER A 55 12.55 -4.50 0.94
C SER A 55 11.03 -4.37 0.95
N SER A 56 10.44 -4.70 2.09
CA SER A 56 9.03 -4.44 2.35
C SER A 56 8.89 -3.10 3.07
N TYR A 57 7.76 -2.45 2.86
CA TYR A 57 7.47 -1.15 3.44
C TYR A 57 6.14 -1.19 4.18
N THR A 58 5.99 -0.29 5.14
CA THR A 58 4.77 -0.16 5.92
C THR A 58 4.08 1.15 5.54
N PHE A 59 2.82 1.07 5.13
CA PHE A 59 2.00 2.23 4.79
C PHE A 59 0.86 2.33 5.79
N ALA A 60 0.71 3.50 6.40
CA ALA A 60 -0.38 3.75 7.34
C ALA A 60 -1.72 3.86 6.58
N ALA A 61 -2.76 3.23 7.12
CA ALA A 61 -4.10 3.29 6.51
C ALA A 61 -4.58 4.74 6.36
N ALA A 62 -4.26 5.60 7.32
CA ALA A 62 -4.63 7.01 7.29
C ALA A 62 -4.01 7.78 6.11
N ASP A 63 -2.90 7.29 5.56
CA ASP A 63 -2.20 7.94 4.43
C ASP A 63 -2.72 7.43 3.08
N ILE A 64 -3.64 6.49 3.07
CA ILE A 64 -4.17 5.90 1.83
C ILE A 64 -5.58 6.44 1.58
N ILE A 65 -5.77 7.05 0.41
CA ILE A 65 -7.08 7.57 -0.03
C ILE A 65 -7.90 6.46 -0.66
N SER A 66 -7.29 5.69 -1.54
CA SER A 66 -8.00 4.63 -2.28
C SER A 66 -7.06 3.51 -2.68
N ALA A 67 -7.65 2.34 -2.90
CA ALA A 67 -6.95 1.16 -3.39
C ALA A 67 -7.80 0.47 -4.45
N GLU A 68 -7.18 0.13 -5.59
CA GLU A 68 -7.84 -0.58 -6.67
C GLU A 68 -7.03 -1.81 -7.03
N VAL A 69 -7.71 -2.96 -7.17
CA VAL A 69 -7.05 -4.19 -7.59
C VAL A 69 -6.50 -3.99 -9.00
N SER A 70 -5.23 -4.30 -9.16
CA SER A 70 -4.53 -4.24 -10.43
C SER A 70 -4.43 -5.67 -10.97
N SER A 71 -4.96 -5.89 -12.11
CA SER A 71 -4.88 -7.20 -12.76
C SER A 71 -3.60 -7.37 -13.56
#